data_10e8a6d55c0b94385bf486a6ea879cda
#
_entry.id   10e8a6d55c0b94385bf486a6ea879cda
#
_cell.length_a   1.000
_cell.length_b   1.000
_cell.length_c   1.000
_cell.angle_alpha   90.00
_cell.angle_beta   90.00
_cell.angle_gamma   90.00
#
_symmetry.space_group_name_H-M   'P 1'
#
loop_
_entity.id
_entity.type
_entity.pdbx_description
1 polymer ?
#
loop_
_entity_poly.entity_id
_entity_poly.type
_entity_poly.pdbx_seq_one_letter_code
_entity_poly.pdbx_strand_id
1 'polypeptide(L)'
;MKILFVSMPSIHVIRWVENLKDTSHELFWFDVLGRGNIETLDSVTQFIDWKKRKIVPIKGEYFLSKKFPLLYEKLEPYLEVTTDEALENIIREIQPDIIHSFEMQGCSYPILKTMRKYPDIKWLYSCWGNDLFYYQQLPLHLKKIKNVLKRVDFLHTDCQRDYVLAKELGFLGKHVGVIPGGTGYKLDELEPYKLPYAERKIILVKGYEHFLGRGLNIVKALEAIKNKIENYNVVVFGAHPVVIEYIQSHQLGFKVFDRNELSHQRILELMGKSLIYIGNSISDGMPNTLLEAIVMGAFPIQSNPGGVTEEIIKNGVNGLLIDSPESILSIQNLILKSISNHYLLERAAHENAILAKDKLDYDQNSIKVISIYVAILKCE
;
A
#
# COMPACT_ATOMS: atom_id res chain seq x y z
N MET A 1 23.10 -0.75 14.89
CA MET A 1 21.94 -0.44 15.74
C MET A 1 20.90 -1.53 15.66
N LYS A 2 20.05 -1.61 16.67
CA LYS A 2 18.93 -2.54 16.74
C LYS A 2 17.67 -1.86 16.27
N ILE A 3 17.07 -2.35 15.18
CA ILE A 3 15.87 -1.82 14.57
C ILE A 3 14.74 -2.84 14.76
N LEU A 4 13.67 -2.43 15.44
CA LEU A 4 12.47 -3.25 15.60
C LEU A 4 11.36 -2.76 14.67
N PHE A 5 11.04 -3.54 13.65
CA PHE A 5 9.88 -3.32 12.79
C PHE A 5 8.62 -3.83 13.45
N VAL A 6 7.58 -3.02 13.47
CA VAL A 6 6.26 -3.35 14.02
C VAL A 6 5.23 -3.26 12.92
N SER A 7 4.74 -4.40 12.47
CA SER A 7 3.80 -4.46 11.35
C SER A 7 2.99 -5.75 11.32
N MET A 8 1.98 -5.76 10.47
CA MET A 8 1.39 -7.00 9.95
C MET A 8 2.25 -7.55 8.80
N PRO A 9 2.19 -8.87 8.50
CA PRO A 9 2.83 -9.44 7.32
C PRO A 9 2.32 -8.75 6.05
N SER A 10 3.21 -8.07 5.33
CA SER A 10 2.88 -7.41 4.07
C SER A 10 4.09 -7.29 3.15
N ILE A 11 3.86 -7.28 1.85
CA ILE A 11 4.91 -7.10 0.84
C ILE A 11 5.63 -5.74 0.98
N HIS A 12 4.94 -4.70 1.47
CA HIS A 12 5.53 -3.39 1.71
C HIS A 12 6.63 -3.43 2.76
N VAL A 13 6.38 -4.14 3.87
CA VAL A 13 7.34 -4.30 4.95
C VAL A 13 8.51 -5.19 4.50
N ILE A 14 8.22 -6.30 3.82
CA ILE A 14 9.26 -7.20 3.30
C ILE A 14 10.23 -6.41 2.41
N ARG A 15 9.71 -5.68 1.41
CA ARG A 15 10.53 -4.84 0.52
C ARG A 15 11.33 -3.78 1.27
N TRP A 16 10.73 -3.18 2.30
CA TRP A 16 11.42 -2.18 3.11
C TRP A 16 12.60 -2.81 3.88
N VAL A 17 12.37 -3.93 4.53
CA VAL A 17 13.39 -4.65 5.32
C VAL A 17 14.52 -5.18 4.44
N GLU A 18 14.20 -5.66 3.23
CA GLU A 18 15.20 -6.13 2.26
C GLU A 18 16.27 -5.08 1.93
N ASN A 19 15.96 -3.78 1.96
CA ASN A 19 16.99 -2.74 1.77
C ASN A 19 18.02 -2.68 2.90
N LEU A 20 17.73 -3.24 4.05
CA LEU A 20 18.58 -3.14 5.24
C LEU A 20 19.33 -4.43 5.57
N LYS A 21 19.03 -5.54 4.90
CA LYS A 21 19.60 -6.87 5.22
C LYS A 21 21.12 -6.93 5.10
N ASP A 22 21.71 -6.15 4.17
CA ASP A 22 23.15 -6.12 3.90
C ASP A 22 23.84 -4.98 4.68
N THR A 23 23.15 -4.35 5.62
CA THR A 23 23.71 -3.33 6.51
C THR A 23 24.24 -3.95 7.80
N SER A 24 25.00 -3.17 8.58
CA SER A 24 25.48 -3.58 9.92
C SER A 24 24.40 -3.48 11.02
N HIS A 25 23.13 -3.32 10.67
CA HIS A 25 22.04 -3.23 11.63
C HIS A 25 21.58 -4.61 12.07
N GLU A 26 21.22 -4.74 13.35
CA GLU A 26 20.50 -5.90 13.87
C GLU A 26 19.00 -5.67 13.64
N LEU A 27 18.38 -6.53 12.84
CA LEU A 27 17.00 -6.38 12.40
C LEU A 27 16.08 -7.34 13.15
N PHE A 28 15.00 -6.78 13.68
CA PHE A 28 13.96 -7.50 14.42
C PHE A 28 12.60 -7.15 13.83
N TRP A 29 11.69 -8.13 13.80
CA TRP A 29 10.34 -7.91 13.35
C TRP A 29 9.32 -8.45 14.35
N PHE A 30 8.37 -7.61 14.73
CA PHE A 30 7.25 -7.94 15.58
C PHE A 30 5.96 -7.99 14.76
N ASP A 31 5.41 -9.20 14.59
CA ASP A 31 4.11 -9.40 13.95
C ASP A 31 2.99 -9.02 14.91
N VAL A 32 2.35 -7.88 14.70
CA VAL A 32 1.22 -7.42 15.53
C VAL A 32 0.01 -8.35 15.48
N LEU A 33 -0.09 -9.21 14.45
CA LEU A 33 -1.18 -10.18 14.30
C LEU A 33 -0.86 -11.53 14.94
N GLY A 34 0.41 -11.82 15.23
CA GLY A 34 0.87 -13.10 15.76
C GLY A 34 0.52 -14.28 14.84
N ARG A 35 0.66 -14.10 13.51
CA ARG A 35 0.22 -15.10 12.51
C ARG A 35 1.27 -16.12 12.13
N GLY A 36 2.53 -15.83 12.41
CA GLY A 36 3.61 -16.76 12.13
C GLY A 36 4.75 -16.18 11.26
N ASN A 37 5.67 -17.06 10.90
CA ASN A 37 6.94 -16.72 10.27
C ASN A 37 6.78 -16.25 8.83
N ILE A 38 7.62 -15.27 8.44
CA ILE A 38 7.81 -14.87 7.04
C ILE A 38 9.13 -15.47 6.57
N GLU A 39 9.07 -16.49 5.70
CA GLU A 39 10.24 -17.21 5.20
C GLU A 39 11.25 -16.32 4.48
N THR A 40 10.79 -15.29 3.78
CA THR A 40 11.67 -14.33 3.07
C THR A 40 12.44 -13.39 3.98
N LEU A 41 12.13 -13.35 5.28
CA LEU A 41 12.83 -12.58 6.31
C LEU A 41 13.69 -13.48 7.21
N ASP A 42 14.38 -14.47 6.64
CA ASP A 42 15.19 -15.46 7.36
C ASP A 42 16.36 -14.84 8.14
N SER A 43 16.90 -13.72 7.67
CA SER A 43 17.98 -12.96 8.34
C SER A 43 17.48 -12.04 9.46
N VAL A 44 16.16 -11.97 9.70
CA VAL A 44 15.53 -11.09 10.70
C VAL A 44 15.00 -11.90 11.86
N THR A 45 15.34 -11.53 13.09
CA THR A 45 14.75 -12.14 14.27
C THR A 45 13.27 -11.78 14.39
N GLN A 46 12.38 -12.77 14.35
CA GLN A 46 10.94 -12.58 14.26
C GLN A 46 10.25 -12.90 15.58
N PHE A 47 9.51 -11.93 16.14
CA PHE A 47 8.65 -12.09 17.30
C PHE A 47 7.22 -12.41 16.85
N ILE A 48 6.90 -13.69 16.85
CA ILE A 48 5.63 -14.29 16.43
C ILE A 48 5.05 -15.10 17.58
N ASP A 49 3.83 -15.61 17.45
CA ASP A 49 3.18 -16.51 18.43
C ASP A 49 3.13 -15.95 19.87
N TRP A 50 3.13 -14.62 20.01
CA TRP A 50 3.08 -13.93 21.29
C TRP A 50 1.68 -13.89 21.93
N LYS A 51 0.62 -14.12 21.13
CA LYS A 51 -0.78 -14.14 21.61
C LYS A 51 -1.03 -15.35 22.47
N LYS A 52 -0.77 -15.22 23.77
CA LYS A 52 -1.00 -16.26 24.76
C LYS A 52 -2.15 -15.88 25.68
N ARG A 53 -2.94 -16.88 26.05
CA ARG A 53 -4.00 -16.70 27.03
C ARG A 53 -3.40 -16.50 28.42
N LYS A 54 -3.96 -15.55 29.18
CA LYS A 54 -3.65 -15.32 30.59
C LYS A 54 -4.47 -16.23 31.50
N ILE A 55 -5.68 -16.56 31.06
CA ILE A 55 -6.63 -17.42 31.79
C ILE A 55 -7.26 -18.46 30.86
N VAL A 56 -7.77 -19.52 31.44
CA VAL A 56 -8.49 -20.57 30.70
C VAL A 56 -9.73 -19.98 30.01
N PRO A 57 -10.08 -20.44 28.78
CA PRO A 57 -11.28 -19.95 28.07
C PRO A 57 -12.54 -20.05 28.93
N ILE A 58 -13.31 -18.96 28.98
CA ILE A 58 -14.54 -18.85 29.75
C ILE A 58 -15.72 -19.29 28.89
N LYS A 59 -16.62 -20.10 29.46
CA LYS A 59 -17.85 -20.51 28.75
C LYS A 59 -18.67 -19.28 28.33
N GLY A 60 -19.02 -19.20 27.04
CA GLY A 60 -19.76 -18.05 26.49
C GLY A 60 -18.89 -16.91 25.93
N GLU A 61 -17.56 -16.98 26.06
CA GLU A 61 -16.63 -15.97 25.58
C GLU A 61 -16.75 -15.74 24.05
N TYR A 62 -16.86 -16.82 23.28
CA TYR A 62 -17.10 -16.73 21.83
C TYR A 62 -18.41 -16.00 21.49
N PHE A 63 -19.49 -16.28 22.24
CA PHE A 63 -20.75 -15.55 22.07
C PHE A 63 -20.57 -14.07 22.37
N LEU A 64 -19.88 -13.74 23.45
CA LEU A 64 -19.60 -12.35 23.83
C LEU A 64 -18.80 -11.62 22.76
N SER A 65 -17.75 -12.25 22.21
CA SER A 65 -16.91 -11.66 21.15
C SER A 65 -17.71 -11.38 19.86
N LYS A 66 -18.69 -12.24 19.52
CA LYS A 66 -19.51 -12.08 18.31
C LYS A 66 -20.67 -11.11 18.49
N LYS A 67 -21.37 -11.15 19.63
CA LYS A 67 -22.58 -10.36 19.86
C LYS A 67 -22.32 -9.00 20.51
N PHE A 68 -21.24 -8.88 21.27
CA PHE A 68 -20.89 -7.67 22.01
C PHE A 68 -19.39 -7.33 21.85
N PRO A 69 -18.92 -7.08 20.60
CA PRO A 69 -17.48 -6.91 20.32
C PRO A 69 -16.84 -5.75 21.11
N LEU A 70 -17.56 -4.63 21.28
CA LEU A 70 -17.06 -3.49 22.06
C LEU A 70 -16.87 -3.79 23.54
N LEU A 71 -17.69 -4.71 24.10
CA LEU A 71 -17.53 -5.16 25.49
C LEU A 71 -16.40 -6.15 25.57
N TYR A 72 -16.29 -7.06 24.60
CA TYR A 72 -15.21 -8.04 24.53
C TYR A 72 -13.85 -7.35 24.41
N GLU A 73 -13.71 -6.34 23.58
CA GLU A 73 -12.49 -5.53 23.43
C GLU A 73 -11.99 -4.95 24.77
N LYS A 74 -12.92 -4.59 25.68
CA LYS A 74 -12.55 -4.12 27.03
C LYS A 74 -12.10 -5.22 27.97
N LEU A 75 -12.55 -6.46 27.74
CA LEU A 75 -12.20 -7.62 28.55
C LEU A 75 -10.95 -8.36 28.04
N GLU A 76 -10.70 -8.27 26.73
CA GLU A 76 -9.57 -8.94 26.07
C GLU A 76 -8.23 -8.75 26.78
N PRO A 77 -7.85 -7.54 27.28
CA PRO A 77 -6.59 -7.34 28.00
C PRO A 77 -6.44 -8.15 29.30
N TYR A 78 -7.53 -8.61 29.87
CA TYR A 78 -7.52 -9.49 31.06
C TYR A 78 -7.47 -10.97 30.69
N LEU A 79 -7.88 -11.31 29.47
CA LEU A 79 -7.98 -12.67 28.97
C LEU A 79 -6.72 -13.12 28.23
N GLU A 80 -6.12 -12.21 27.48
CA GLU A 80 -5.00 -12.49 26.57
C GLU A 80 -3.88 -11.45 26.72
N VAL A 81 -2.68 -11.81 26.29
CA VAL A 81 -1.56 -10.87 26.18
C VAL A 81 -1.91 -9.85 25.11
N THR A 82 -1.78 -8.57 25.42
CA THR A 82 -2.02 -7.48 24.47
C THR A 82 -0.75 -7.17 23.66
N THR A 83 -0.93 -6.49 22.52
CA THR A 83 0.18 -6.01 21.69
C THR A 83 1.12 -5.07 22.47
N ASP A 84 0.57 -4.20 23.34
CA ASP A 84 1.35 -3.33 24.23
C ASP A 84 2.25 -4.14 25.19
N GLU A 85 1.69 -5.17 25.82
CA GLU A 85 2.45 -6.03 26.74
C GLU A 85 3.52 -6.86 26.02
N ALA A 86 3.18 -7.39 24.85
CA ALA A 86 4.13 -8.12 24.01
C ALA A 86 5.30 -7.22 23.60
N LEU A 87 5.00 -6.01 23.09
CA LEU A 87 6.03 -5.04 22.72
C LEU A 87 6.89 -4.65 23.93
N GLU A 88 6.29 -4.43 25.11
CA GLU A 88 7.06 -4.10 26.32
C GLU A 88 8.05 -5.20 26.70
N ASN A 89 7.68 -6.47 26.56
CA ASN A 89 8.58 -7.60 26.79
C ASN A 89 9.71 -7.65 25.76
N ILE A 90 9.40 -7.43 24.47
CA ILE A 90 10.41 -7.36 23.40
C ILE A 90 11.38 -6.21 23.65
N ILE A 91 10.90 -5.02 24.01
CA ILE A 91 11.77 -3.87 24.34
C ILE A 91 12.75 -4.22 25.47
N ARG A 92 12.29 -4.90 26.53
CA ARG A 92 13.16 -5.31 27.64
C ARG A 92 14.20 -6.35 27.21
N GLU A 93 13.85 -7.23 26.29
CA GLU A 93 14.73 -8.29 25.79
C GLU A 93 15.83 -7.74 24.88
N ILE A 94 15.45 -6.98 23.85
CA ILE A 94 16.38 -6.56 22.80
C ILE A 94 16.94 -5.14 22.96
N GLN A 95 16.24 -4.27 23.72
CA GLN A 95 16.60 -2.85 23.89
C GLN A 95 16.85 -2.15 22.53
N PRO A 96 15.78 -1.97 21.69
CA PRO A 96 15.95 -1.42 20.36
C PRO A 96 16.29 0.07 20.40
N ASP A 97 17.14 0.51 19.47
CA ASP A 97 17.47 1.94 19.28
C ASP A 97 16.31 2.67 18.59
N ILE A 98 15.63 1.97 17.67
CA ILE A 98 14.51 2.50 16.87
C ILE A 98 13.40 1.47 16.83
N ILE A 99 12.17 1.95 17.01
CA ILE A 99 10.95 1.20 16.67
C ILE A 99 10.35 1.84 15.44
N HIS A 100 10.18 1.05 14.37
CA HIS A 100 9.59 1.48 13.12
C HIS A 100 8.24 0.80 12.89
N SER A 101 7.14 1.51 13.08
CA SER A 101 5.80 1.00 12.83
C SER A 101 5.31 1.36 11.43
N PHE A 102 4.60 0.42 10.80
CA PHE A 102 3.97 0.60 9.50
C PHE A 102 2.47 0.54 9.66
N GLU A 103 1.77 1.49 9.05
CA GLU A 103 0.31 1.64 9.16
C GLU A 103 -0.16 2.10 10.56
N MET A 104 -1.21 2.89 10.58
CA MET A 104 -1.68 3.55 11.80
C MET A 104 -2.57 2.66 12.66
N GLN A 105 -3.61 2.06 12.06
CA GLN A 105 -4.71 1.44 12.78
C GLN A 105 -4.34 0.12 13.43
N GLY A 106 -3.71 -0.76 12.66
CA GLY A 106 -3.35 -2.11 13.10
C GLY A 106 -2.01 -2.18 13.83
N CYS A 107 -1.09 -1.25 13.55
CA CYS A 107 0.28 -1.34 14.03
C CYS A 107 0.66 -0.24 15.02
N SER A 108 0.30 1.02 14.73
CA SER A 108 0.72 2.15 15.58
C SER A 108 -0.21 2.41 16.76
N TYR A 109 -1.53 2.25 16.60
CA TYR A 109 -2.46 2.38 17.74
C TYR A 109 -2.17 1.41 18.87
N PRO A 110 -2.00 0.09 18.60
CA PRO A 110 -1.83 -0.90 19.65
C PRO A 110 -0.57 -0.73 20.50
N ILE A 111 0.44 -0.03 19.99
CA ILE A 111 1.73 0.15 20.69
C ILE A 111 1.87 1.51 21.38
N LEU A 112 0.93 2.42 21.19
CA LEU A 112 1.03 3.80 21.70
C LEU A 112 1.27 3.87 23.21
N LYS A 113 0.62 3.00 23.97
CA LYS A 113 0.75 2.98 25.45
C LYS A 113 2.18 2.63 25.86
N THR A 114 2.76 1.61 25.22
CA THR A 114 4.16 1.22 25.46
C THR A 114 5.12 2.30 25.00
N MET A 115 4.94 2.87 23.81
CA MET A 115 5.80 3.94 23.31
C MET A 115 5.80 5.20 24.21
N ARG A 116 4.72 5.46 24.92
CA ARG A 116 4.68 6.53 25.92
C ARG A 116 5.45 6.22 27.20
N LYS A 117 5.61 4.94 27.56
CA LYS A 117 6.43 4.51 28.70
C LYS A 117 7.94 4.57 28.40
N TYR A 118 8.30 4.47 27.13
CA TYR A 118 9.68 4.47 26.64
C TYR A 118 9.92 5.70 25.74
N PRO A 119 9.92 6.93 26.29
CA PRO A 119 10.03 8.15 25.49
C PRO A 119 11.38 8.31 24.81
N ASP A 120 12.43 7.69 25.34
CA ASP A 120 13.80 7.78 24.81
C ASP A 120 14.03 6.89 23.58
N ILE A 121 13.17 5.87 23.37
CA ILE A 121 13.22 5.05 22.16
C ILE A 121 12.63 5.86 20.99
N LYS A 122 13.42 6.04 19.94
CA LYS A 122 13.02 6.76 18.73
C LYS A 122 11.93 5.99 17.98
N TRP A 123 10.83 6.67 17.66
CA TRP A 123 9.71 6.08 16.93
C TRP A 123 9.60 6.64 15.52
N LEU A 124 9.88 5.81 14.53
CA LEU A 124 9.60 6.08 13.12
C LEU A 124 8.25 5.45 12.74
N TYR A 125 7.39 6.22 12.09
CA TYR A 125 6.13 5.75 11.53
C TYR A 125 6.13 5.91 10.02
N SER A 126 5.78 4.83 9.29
CA SER A 126 5.54 4.84 7.84
C SER A 126 4.04 4.84 7.55
N CYS A 127 3.58 5.91 6.90
CA CYS A 127 2.20 6.06 6.45
C CYS A 127 1.97 5.33 5.12
N TRP A 128 0.85 4.61 5.02
CA TRP A 128 0.42 3.90 3.80
C TRP A 128 -0.76 4.60 3.08
N GLY A 129 -1.04 5.84 3.41
CA GLY A 129 -2.04 6.68 2.77
C GLY A 129 -3.41 6.60 3.40
N ASN A 130 -4.15 5.53 3.19
CA ASN A 130 -5.51 5.38 3.72
C ASN A 130 -5.56 5.51 5.24
N ASP A 131 -4.54 5.08 5.93
CA ASP A 131 -4.39 5.12 7.38
C ASP A 131 -4.41 6.55 7.96
N LEU A 132 -4.06 7.56 7.17
CA LEU A 132 -4.31 8.96 7.48
C LEU A 132 -5.49 9.52 6.67
N PHE A 133 -5.42 9.46 5.32
CA PHE A 133 -6.32 10.19 4.45
C PHE A 133 -7.80 9.77 4.60
N TYR A 134 -8.07 8.47 4.66
CA TYR A 134 -9.44 7.99 4.86
C TYR A 134 -9.87 8.07 6.32
N TYR A 135 -9.04 7.51 7.23
CA TYR A 135 -9.46 7.33 8.61
C TYR A 135 -9.57 8.63 9.43
N GLN A 136 -8.91 9.73 9.02
CA GLN A 136 -9.13 11.02 9.66
C GLN A 136 -10.58 11.53 9.59
N GLN A 137 -11.34 11.06 8.60
CA GLN A 137 -12.74 11.44 8.42
C GLN A 137 -13.66 10.80 9.47
N LEU A 138 -13.18 9.79 10.18
CA LEU A 138 -13.91 9.08 11.22
C LEU A 138 -13.54 9.63 12.61
N PRO A 139 -14.47 10.25 13.38
CA PRO A 139 -14.15 10.99 14.61
C PRO A 139 -13.34 10.20 15.65
N LEU A 140 -13.64 8.90 15.83
CA LEU A 140 -12.91 8.05 16.76
C LEU A 140 -11.46 7.78 16.31
N HIS A 141 -11.26 7.57 15.02
CA HIS A 141 -9.92 7.39 14.44
C HIS A 141 -9.15 8.70 14.44
N LEU A 142 -9.75 9.83 14.09
CA LEU A 142 -9.12 11.14 14.13
C LEU A 142 -8.47 11.43 15.49
N LYS A 143 -9.18 11.14 16.58
CA LYS A 143 -8.64 11.31 17.93
C LYS A 143 -7.43 10.40 18.19
N LYS A 144 -7.50 9.13 17.77
CA LYS A 144 -6.40 8.16 17.91
C LYS A 144 -5.19 8.56 17.06
N ILE A 145 -5.40 8.95 15.80
CA ILE A 145 -4.36 9.45 14.89
C ILE A 145 -3.59 10.61 15.53
N LYS A 146 -4.29 11.64 15.97
CA LYS A 146 -3.67 12.80 16.65
C LYS A 146 -2.85 12.40 17.87
N ASN A 147 -3.31 11.40 18.63
CA ASN A 147 -2.58 10.90 19.80
C ASN A 147 -1.28 10.17 19.45
N VAL A 148 -1.27 9.39 18.35
CA VAL A 148 -0.06 8.71 17.85
C VAL A 148 0.91 9.73 17.27
N LEU A 149 0.44 10.62 16.38
CA LEU A 149 1.28 11.63 15.72
C LEU A 149 2.00 12.56 16.71
N LYS A 150 1.42 12.83 17.88
CA LYS A 150 2.08 13.60 18.96
C LYS A 150 3.27 12.86 19.60
N ARG A 151 3.35 11.53 19.52
CA ARG A 151 4.42 10.72 20.11
C ARG A 151 5.44 10.28 19.06
N VAL A 152 5.06 10.21 17.79
CA VAL A 152 5.95 9.83 16.69
C VAL A 152 7.06 10.89 16.55
N ASP A 153 8.30 10.43 16.53
CA ASP A 153 9.47 11.31 16.40
C ASP A 153 9.83 11.55 14.92
N PHE A 154 9.65 10.50 14.09
CA PHE A 154 10.01 10.52 12.66
C PHE A 154 8.84 9.98 11.82
N LEU A 155 8.60 10.63 10.68
CA LEU A 155 7.56 10.25 9.74
C LEU A 155 8.15 10.00 8.36
N HIS A 156 7.86 8.84 7.78
CA HIS A 156 8.02 8.53 6.37
C HIS A 156 6.64 8.46 5.71
N THR A 157 6.51 8.90 4.46
CA THR A 157 5.25 8.85 3.69
C THR A 157 5.49 8.39 2.25
N ASP A 158 4.48 7.77 1.63
CA ASP A 158 4.50 7.38 0.22
C ASP A 158 4.28 8.57 -0.73
N CYS A 159 3.73 9.66 -0.20
CA CYS A 159 3.37 10.86 -0.97
C CYS A 159 3.47 12.12 -0.11
N GLN A 160 3.59 13.27 -0.76
CA GLN A 160 3.68 14.56 -0.10
C GLN A 160 2.36 14.95 0.57
N ARG A 161 1.19 14.60 -0.01
CA ARG A 161 -0.12 14.82 0.55
C ARG A 161 -0.21 14.34 2.01
N ASP A 162 0.28 13.12 2.28
CA ASP A 162 0.14 12.51 3.60
C ASP A 162 1.06 13.16 4.63
N TYR A 163 2.20 13.70 4.22
CA TYR A 163 3.02 14.53 5.10
C TYR A 163 2.32 15.83 5.48
N VAL A 164 1.74 16.53 4.49
CA VAL A 164 0.98 17.78 4.76
C VAL A 164 -0.16 17.48 5.73
N LEU A 165 -0.92 16.41 5.46
CA LEU A 165 -2.01 15.97 6.31
C LEU A 165 -1.55 15.61 7.74
N ALA A 166 -0.44 14.89 7.89
CA ALA A 166 0.10 14.56 9.21
C ALA A 166 0.44 15.81 10.01
N LYS A 167 1.01 16.85 9.38
CA LYS A 167 1.26 18.15 10.01
C LYS A 167 -0.03 18.82 10.49
N GLU A 168 -1.04 18.87 9.65
CA GLU A 168 -2.36 19.41 10.00
C GLU A 168 -3.02 18.65 11.17
N LEU A 169 -2.75 17.37 11.27
CA LEU A 169 -3.23 16.49 12.34
C LEU A 169 -2.38 16.55 13.61
N GLY A 170 -1.32 17.37 13.63
CA GLY A 170 -0.53 17.67 14.83
C GLY A 170 0.76 16.87 14.96
N PHE A 171 1.33 16.36 13.87
CA PHE A 171 2.69 15.83 13.84
C PHE A 171 3.72 16.96 14.02
N LEU A 172 4.61 16.81 14.99
CA LEU A 172 5.63 17.81 15.36
C LEU A 172 7.06 17.30 15.15
N GLY A 173 7.22 16.00 14.85
CA GLY A 173 8.53 15.37 14.65
C GLY A 173 9.17 15.74 13.32
N LYS A 174 10.18 14.99 12.93
CA LYS A 174 10.94 15.19 11.70
C LYS A 174 10.39 14.31 10.56
N HIS A 175 10.05 14.92 9.42
CA HIS A 175 9.76 14.18 8.20
C HIS A 175 11.07 13.69 7.58
N VAL A 176 11.20 12.39 7.33
CA VAL A 176 12.43 11.77 6.84
C VAL A 176 12.44 11.52 5.33
N GLY A 177 11.31 11.78 4.67
CA GLY A 177 11.24 11.75 3.21
C GLY A 177 9.96 11.15 2.66
N VAL A 178 9.79 11.32 1.35
CA VAL A 178 8.76 10.67 0.54
C VAL A 178 9.45 9.64 -0.35
N ILE A 179 9.08 8.37 -0.21
CA ILE A 179 9.59 7.28 -1.05
C ILE A 179 8.37 6.53 -1.60
N PRO A 180 7.92 6.81 -2.83
CA PRO A 180 6.76 6.17 -3.43
C PRO A 180 6.94 4.66 -3.56
N GLY A 181 5.90 3.90 -3.22
CA GLY A 181 5.92 2.43 -3.31
C GLY A 181 6.86 1.73 -2.34
N GLY A 182 7.45 2.49 -1.41
CA GLY A 182 8.25 1.98 -0.30
C GLY A 182 9.70 1.61 -0.61
N THR A 183 10.11 1.28 -1.84
CA THR A 183 11.50 0.84 -2.10
C THR A 183 11.94 0.87 -3.56
N GLY A 184 11.06 1.24 -4.49
CA GLY A 184 11.39 1.21 -5.93
C GLY A 184 11.39 -0.22 -6.53
N TYR A 185 11.88 -0.31 -7.76
CA TYR A 185 11.83 -1.51 -8.59
C TYR A 185 13.18 -1.74 -9.27
N LYS A 186 13.59 -2.99 -9.38
CA LYS A 186 14.78 -3.40 -10.13
C LYS A 186 14.46 -3.39 -11.62
N LEU A 187 14.67 -2.27 -12.27
CA LEU A 187 14.19 -2.00 -13.62
C LEU A 187 14.73 -3.00 -14.64
N ASP A 188 16.01 -3.37 -14.54
CA ASP A 188 16.67 -4.32 -15.45
C ASP A 188 16.07 -5.73 -15.36
N GLU A 189 15.66 -6.17 -14.16
CA GLU A 189 15.00 -7.47 -13.97
C GLU A 189 13.58 -7.51 -14.58
N LEU A 190 12.96 -6.35 -14.77
CA LEU A 190 11.60 -6.23 -15.30
C LEU A 190 11.56 -6.04 -16.81
N GLU A 191 12.67 -5.61 -17.44
CA GLU A 191 12.73 -5.35 -18.88
C GLU A 191 12.33 -6.55 -19.77
N PRO A 192 12.73 -7.81 -19.46
CA PRO A 192 12.34 -8.97 -20.24
C PRO A 192 10.84 -9.25 -20.33
N TYR A 193 10.04 -8.70 -19.42
CA TYR A 193 8.59 -8.89 -19.40
C TYR A 193 7.81 -7.89 -20.27
N LYS A 194 8.49 -6.87 -20.81
CA LYS A 194 7.86 -5.82 -21.59
C LYS A 194 7.77 -6.19 -23.06
N LEU A 195 6.60 -6.06 -23.65
CA LEU A 195 6.44 -6.09 -25.10
C LEU A 195 6.74 -4.71 -25.72
N PRO A 196 7.23 -4.67 -26.97
CA PRO A 196 7.25 -3.43 -27.74
C PRO A 196 5.88 -2.77 -27.75
N TYR A 197 5.82 -1.44 -27.68
CA TYR A 197 4.58 -0.69 -27.62
C TYR A 197 3.57 -1.08 -28.71
N ALA A 198 4.03 -1.22 -29.96
CA ALA A 198 3.20 -1.54 -31.13
C ALA A 198 2.50 -2.91 -31.04
N GLU A 199 3.01 -3.84 -30.22
CA GLU A 199 2.45 -5.18 -30.03
C GLU A 199 1.44 -5.25 -28.89
N ARG A 200 1.33 -4.20 -28.07
CA ARG A 200 0.47 -4.19 -26.88
C ARG A 200 -1.00 -3.99 -27.26
N LYS A 201 -1.85 -4.91 -26.84
CA LYS A 201 -3.30 -4.87 -27.10
C LYS A 201 -4.17 -5.13 -25.87
N ILE A 202 -3.57 -5.12 -24.68
CA ILE A 202 -4.30 -5.39 -23.44
C ILE A 202 -4.73 -4.08 -22.81
N ILE A 203 -6.02 -3.99 -22.45
CA ILE A 203 -6.55 -3.04 -21.48
C ILE A 203 -6.63 -3.77 -20.14
N LEU A 204 -5.73 -3.45 -19.23
CA LEU A 204 -5.62 -4.11 -17.94
C LEU A 204 -6.35 -3.31 -16.87
N VAL A 205 -7.25 -3.96 -16.15
CA VAL A 205 -8.11 -3.34 -15.13
C VAL A 205 -7.82 -3.93 -13.77
N LYS A 206 -7.64 -3.06 -12.75
CA LYS A 206 -7.64 -3.48 -11.35
C LYS A 206 -9.09 -3.67 -10.87
N GLY A 207 -9.49 -4.93 -10.68
CA GLY A 207 -10.88 -5.33 -10.37
C GLY A 207 -11.26 -5.21 -8.90
N TYR A 208 -10.58 -4.34 -8.12
CA TYR A 208 -10.88 -4.15 -6.70
C TYR A 208 -12.21 -3.40 -6.53
N GLU A 209 -13.19 -4.07 -5.91
CA GLU A 209 -14.50 -3.51 -5.57
C GLU A 209 -14.79 -3.78 -4.10
N HIS A 210 -14.52 -2.81 -3.25
CA HIS A 210 -14.76 -2.83 -1.82
C HIS A 210 -15.11 -1.41 -1.36
N PHE A 211 -15.17 -1.16 -0.06
CA PHE A 211 -15.61 0.15 0.44
C PHE A 211 -14.79 1.36 -0.10
N LEU A 212 -13.56 1.16 -0.58
CA LEU A 212 -12.73 2.19 -1.22
C LEU A 212 -12.52 1.98 -2.73
N GLY A 213 -12.44 0.74 -3.21
CA GLY A 213 -12.23 0.41 -4.62
C GLY A 213 -13.48 0.60 -5.48
N ARG A 214 -13.31 0.93 -6.78
CA ARG A 214 -14.39 1.17 -7.76
C ARG A 214 -14.08 0.48 -9.09
N GLY A 215 -13.63 -0.77 -9.04
CA GLY A 215 -13.30 -1.56 -10.23
C GLY A 215 -14.53 -1.88 -11.10
N LEU A 216 -15.70 -2.05 -10.48
CA LEU A 216 -16.95 -2.31 -11.20
C LEU A 216 -17.34 -1.14 -12.12
N ASN A 217 -17.07 0.10 -11.72
CA ASN A 217 -17.36 1.27 -12.55
C ASN A 217 -16.49 1.29 -13.82
N ILE A 218 -15.25 0.77 -13.75
CA ILE A 218 -14.39 0.63 -14.95
C ILE A 218 -14.98 -0.45 -15.88
N VAL A 219 -15.40 -1.59 -15.33
CA VAL A 219 -15.99 -2.68 -16.12
C VAL A 219 -17.26 -2.21 -16.84
N LYS A 220 -18.16 -1.48 -16.15
CA LYS A 220 -19.36 -0.86 -16.76
C LYS A 220 -19.01 0.17 -17.83
N ALA A 221 -17.94 0.94 -17.63
CA ALA A 221 -17.46 1.89 -18.62
C ALA A 221 -16.97 1.18 -19.91
N LEU A 222 -16.23 0.08 -19.75
CA LEU A 222 -15.74 -0.75 -20.86
C LEU A 222 -16.90 -1.47 -21.60
N GLU A 223 -17.88 -1.96 -20.87
CA GLU A 223 -19.09 -2.56 -21.46
C GLU A 223 -19.81 -1.58 -22.40
N ALA A 224 -20.01 -0.35 -21.94
CA ALA A 224 -20.72 0.67 -22.73
C ALA A 224 -19.99 1.11 -24.02
N ILE A 225 -18.70 0.82 -24.12
CA ILE A 225 -17.90 1.10 -25.32
C ILE A 225 -17.36 -0.18 -25.99
N LYS A 226 -17.96 -1.34 -25.70
CA LYS A 226 -17.46 -2.65 -26.12
C LYS A 226 -17.19 -2.72 -27.63
N ASN A 227 -18.09 -2.16 -28.44
CA ASN A 227 -17.95 -2.08 -29.90
C ASN A 227 -16.78 -1.20 -30.39
N LYS A 228 -16.23 -0.33 -29.53
CA LYS A 228 -15.08 0.55 -29.89
C LYS A 228 -13.75 -0.04 -29.44
N ILE A 229 -13.79 -1.12 -28.67
CA ILE A 229 -12.59 -1.77 -28.12
C ILE A 229 -12.43 -3.23 -28.58
N GLU A 230 -13.12 -3.67 -29.63
CA GLU A 230 -13.07 -5.04 -30.18
C GLU A 230 -11.67 -5.50 -30.56
N ASN A 231 -10.79 -4.56 -30.93
CA ASN A 231 -9.40 -4.85 -31.27
C ASN A 231 -8.48 -4.99 -30.05
N TYR A 232 -9.02 -4.84 -28.83
CA TYR A 232 -8.27 -4.92 -27.57
C TYR A 232 -8.75 -6.11 -26.72
N ASN A 233 -7.83 -6.69 -25.97
CA ASN A 233 -8.11 -7.72 -24.98
C ASN A 233 -8.31 -7.09 -23.62
N VAL A 234 -9.52 -7.13 -23.08
CA VAL A 234 -9.75 -6.66 -21.71
C VAL A 234 -9.42 -7.74 -20.72
N VAL A 235 -8.52 -7.43 -19.78
CA VAL A 235 -8.09 -8.34 -18.71
C VAL A 235 -8.34 -7.64 -17.36
N VAL A 236 -9.06 -8.30 -16.47
CA VAL A 236 -9.37 -7.80 -15.10
C VAL A 236 -8.61 -8.67 -14.11
N PHE A 237 -7.74 -8.09 -13.32
CA PHE A 237 -6.99 -8.82 -12.28
C PHE A 237 -7.41 -8.36 -10.87
N GLY A 238 -7.22 -9.24 -9.90
CA GLY A 238 -7.54 -8.95 -8.51
C GLY A 238 -9.03 -8.66 -8.27
N ALA A 239 -9.89 -9.28 -9.08
CA ALA A 239 -11.32 -9.00 -9.06
C ALA A 239 -12.00 -9.51 -7.80
N HIS A 240 -12.89 -8.68 -7.23
CA HIS A 240 -13.80 -9.13 -6.18
C HIS A 240 -15.00 -9.88 -6.79
N PRO A 241 -15.68 -10.75 -6.03
CA PRO A 241 -16.78 -11.58 -6.53
C PRO A 241 -17.83 -10.82 -7.32
N VAL A 242 -18.25 -9.64 -6.86
CA VAL A 242 -19.26 -8.80 -7.54
C VAL A 242 -18.82 -8.37 -8.94
N VAL A 243 -17.54 -8.17 -9.18
CA VAL A 243 -16.97 -7.82 -10.50
C VAL A 243 -16.99 -9.05 -11.42
N ILE A 244 -16.61 -10.21 -10.88
CA ILE A 244 -16.63 -11.49 -11.61
C ILE A 244 -18.06 -11.84 -12.04
N GLU A 245 -19.01 -11.79 -11.10
CA GLU A 245 -20.42 -12.05 -11.35
C GLU A 245 -21.01 -11.10 -12.39
N TYR A 246 -20.64 -9.82 -12.35
CA TYR A 246 -21.09 -8.83 -13.33
C TYR A 246 -20.57 -9.18 -14.74
N ILE A 247 -19.27 -9.48 -14.90
CA ILE A 247 -18.68 -9.85 -16.19
C ILE A 247 -19.34 -11.09 -16.77
N GLN A 248 -19.60 -12.11 -15.95
CA GLN A 248 -20.19 -13.37 -16.35
C GLN A 248 -21.67 -13.22 -16.74
N SER A 249 -22.46 -12.55 -15.89
CA SER A 249 -23.90 -12.37 -16.11
C SER A 249 -24.23 -11.53 -17.35
N HIS A 250 -23.36 -10.54 -17.67
CA HIS A 250 -23.50 -9.69 -18.87
C HIS A 250 -22.77 -10.26 -20.09
N GLN A 251 -22.14 -11.45 -19.99
CA GLN A 251 -21.44 -12.13 -21.08
C GLN A 251 -20.45 -11.22 -21.82
N LEU A 252 -19.65 -10.45 -21.05
CA LEU A 252 -18.79 -9.42 -21.60
C LEU A 252 -17.60 -10.01 -22.41
N GLY A 253 -17.21 -11.25 -22.15
CA GLY A 253 -16.07 -11.89 -22.79
C GLY A 253 -14.70 -11.37 -22.31
N PHE A 254 -14.69 -10.60 -21.20
CA PHE A 254 -13.45 -10.11 -20.59
C PHE A 254 -12.78 -11.24 -19.81
N LYS A 255 -11.46 -11.32 -19.91
CA LYS A 255 -10.70 -12.28 -19.10
C LYS A 255 -10.60 -11.74 -17.68
N VAL A 256 -11.04 -12.51 -16.69
CA VAL A 256 -11.08 -12.09 -15.29
C VAL A 256 -10.35 -13.09 -14.41
N PHE A 257 -9.57 -12.56 -13.46
CA PHE A 257 -8.85 -13.31 -12.44
C PHE A 257 -9.24 -12.78 -11.05
N ASP A 258 -9.52 -13.69 -10.14
CA ASP A 258 -9.84 -13.31 -8.77
C ASP A 258 -8.63 -12.73 -8.03
N ARG A 259 -8.86 -12.27 -6.78
CA ARG A 259 -7.85 -11.56 -6.00
C ARG A 259 -6.60 -12.38 -5.71
N ASN A 260 -6.68 -13.70 -5.62
CA ASN A 260 -5.61 -14.59 -5.19
C ASN A 260 -5.09 -15.51 -6.32
N GLU A 261 -5.64 -15.40 -7.52
CA GLU A 261 -5.38 -16.32 -8.63
C GLU A 261 -4.01 -16.07 -9.28
N LEU A 262 -3.57 -14.81 -9.35
CA LEU A 262 -2.31 -14.47 -9.98
C LEU A 262 -1.22 -14.15 -8.96
N SER A 263 -0.02 -14.70 -9.19
CA SER A 263 1.17 -14.25 -8.47
C SER A 263 1.52 -12.80 -8.85
N HIS A 264 2.25 -12.11 -7.98
CA HIS A 264 2.71 -10.75 -8.24
C HIS A 264 3.54 -10.65 -9.53
N GLN A 265 4.44 -11.62 -9.78
CA GLN A 265 5.21 -11.70 -11.03
C GLN A 265 4.29 -11.77 -12.24
N ARG A 266 3.24 -12.59 -12.19
CA ARG A 266 2.30 -12.71 -13.30
C ARG A 266 1.51 -11.44 -13.58
N ILE A 267 1.23 -10.65 -12.54
CA ILE A 267 0.61 -9.34 -12.69
C ILE A 267 1.58 -8.38 -13.40
N LEU A 268 2.86 -8.36 -13.03
CA LEU A 268 3.89 -7.55 -13.69
C LEU A 268 4.04 -7.95 -15.18
N GLU A 269 4.07 -9.24 -15.50
CA GLU A 269 4.09 -9.71 -16.88
C GLU A 269 2.87 -9.24 -17.69
N LEU A 270 1.67 -9.25 -17.08
CA LEU A 270 0.47 -8.71 -17.72
C LEU A 270 0.58 -7.20 -17.95
N MET A 271 1.09 -6.45 -16.98
CA MET A 271 1.34 -5.01 -17.11
C MET A 271 2.33 -4.72 -18.24
N GLY A 272 3.41 -5.50 -18.36
CA GLY A 272 4.41 -5.37 -19.43
C GLY A 272 3.86 -5.63 -20.86
N LYS A 273 2.75 -6.35 -20.95
CA LYS A 273 2.04 -6.64 -22.21
C LYS A 273 0.84 -5.71 -22.43
N SER A 274 0.53 -4.86 -21.44
CA SER A 274 -0.65 -4.00 -21.50
C SER A 274 -0.34 -2.68 -22.19
N LEU A 275 -1.27 -2.22 -23.01
CA LEU A 275 -1.25 -0.88 -23.61
C LEU A 275 -1.71 0.16 -22.59
N ILE A 276 -2.79 -0.16 -21.88
CA ILE A 276 -3.43 0.72 -20.90
C ILE A 276 -3.62 -0.05 -19.60
N TYR A 277 -3.34 0.59 -18.47
CA TYR A 277 -3.72 0.17 -17.13
C TYR A 277 -4.77 1.11 -16.56
N ILE A 278 -5.79 0.57 -15.90
CA ILE A 278 -6.84 1.37 -15.29
C ILE A 278 -7.04 0.96 -13.83
N GLY A 279 -6.87 1.92 -12.92
CA GLY A 279 -7.15 1.77 -11.49
C GLY A 279 -8.12 2.84 -11.00
N ASN A 280 -9.08 2.46 -10.14
CA ASN A 280 -10.10 3.39 -9.65
C ASN A 280 -10.43 3.14 -8.19
N SER A 281 -10.35 4.19 -7.37
CA SER A 281 -10.66 4.17 -5.95
C SER A 281 -11.07 5.56 -5.45
N ILE A 282 -11.84 5.62 -4.36
CA ILE A 282 -12.21 6.88 -3.71
C ILE A 282 -11.21 7.31 -2.63
N SER A 283 -10.31 6.43 -2.25
CA SER A 283 -9.22 6.70 -1.31
C SER A 283 -8.06 5.74 -1.57
N ASP A 284 -6.86 6.25 -1.55
CA ASP A 284 -5.60 5.49 -1.62
C ASP A 284 -4.45 6.34 -1.08
N GLY A 285 -3.31 5.71 -0.77
CA GLY A 285 -1.99 6.35 -0.75
C GLY A 285 -1.44 6.44 -2.17
N MET A 286 -0.14 6.38 -2.35
CA MET A 286 0.45 6.21 -3.68
C MET A 286 0.23 4.76 -4.13
N PRO A 287 -0.63 4.50 -5.15
CA PRO A 287 -1.00 3.13 -5.48
C PRO A 287 0.16 2.36 -6.10
N ASN A 288 0.64 1.29 -5.46
CA ASN A 288 1.75 0.49 -6.01
C ASN A 288 1.44 -0.08 -7.39
N THR A 289 0.21 -0.52 -7.65
CA THR A 289 -0.18 -1.02 -8.97
C THR A 289 -0.11 0.05 -10.07
N LEU A 290 -0.27 1.33 -9.73
CA LEU A 290 -0.01 2.44 -10.64
C LEU A 290 1.49 2.56 -10.94
N LEU A 291 2.33 2.52 -9.90
CA LEU A 291 3.79 2.61 -10.06
C LEU A 291 4.32 1.42 -10.87
N GLU A 292 3.80 0.23 -10.61
CA GLU A 292 4.11 -0.98 -11.37
C GLU A 292 3.70 -0.85 -12.84
N ALA A 293 2.52 -0.32 -13.13
CA ALA A 293 2.08 -0.08 -14.51
C ALA A 293 2.98 0.92 -15.24
N ILE A 294 3.40 2.00 -14.57
CA ILE A 294 4.35 2.99 -15.09
C ILE A 294 5.69 2.33 -15.40
N VAL A 295 6.25 1.58 -14.46
CA VAL A 295 7.53 0.87 -14.61
C VAL A 295 7.47 -0.13 -15.76
N MET A 296 6.35 -0.84 -15.91
CA MET A 296 6.13 -1.82 -16.98
C MET A 296 5.74 -1.18 -18.32
N GLY A 297 5.59 0.15 -18.38
CA GLY A 297 5.33 0.90 -19.59
C GLY A 297 3.88 0.85 -20.09
N ALA A 298 2.92 0.45 -19.24
CA ALA A 298 1.50 0.58 -19.55
C ALA A 298 1.04 2.03 -19.32
N PHE A 299 0.18 2.56 -20.22
CA PHE A 299 -0.37 3.88 -20.07
C PHE A 299 -1.38 3.93 -18.90
N PRO A 300 -1.14 4.72 -17.86
CA PRO A 300 -1.99 4.72 -16.68
C PRO A 300 -3.21 5.64 -16.83
N ILE A 301 -4.38 5.11 -16.46
CA ILE A 301 -5.59 5.88 -16.17
C ILE A 301 -5.94 5.59 -14.71
N GLN A 302 -5.79 6.57 -13.81
CA GLN A 302 -5.89 6.35 -12.38
C GLN A 302 -6.73 7.40 -11.69
N SER A 303 -7.54 6.99 -10.69
CA SER A 303 -8.23 7.93 -9.79
C SER A 303 -7.25 8.77 -8.97
N ASN A 304 -7.68 9.98 -8.63
CA ASN A 304 -6.85 10.98 -7.95
C ASN A 304 -7.42 11.41 -6.59
N PRO A 305 -7.57 10.49 -5.62
CA PRO A 305 -8.15 10.83 -4.32
C PRO A 305 -7.25 11.79 -3.54
N GLY A 306 -7.77 13.01 -3.28
CA GLY A 306 -7.04 14.03 -2.54
C GLY A 306 -5.76 14.51 -3.21
N GLY A 307 -5.63 14.39 -4.54
CA GLY A 307 -4.47 14.88 -5.28
C GLY A 307 -3.25 13.98 -5.27
N VAL A 308 -3.32 12.78 -4.67
CA VAL A 308 -2.13 11.92 -4.52
C VAL A 308 -1.54 11.47 -5.85
N THR A 309 -2.38 11.17 -6.83
CA THR A 309 -1.93 10.65 -8.13
C THR A 309 -1.26 11.74 -9.00
N GLU A 310 -1.60 13.01 -8.79
CA GLU A 310 -0.94 14.15 -9.45
C GLU A 310 0.54 14.32 -9.08
N GLU A 311 0.98 13.71 -7.98
CA GLU A 311 2.41 13.73 -7.61
C GLU A 311 3.27 12.90 -8.59
N ILE A 312 2.65 11.97 -9.30
CA ILE A 312 3.29 11.06 -10.27
C ILE A 312 2.77 11.27 -11.69
N ILE A 313 1.46 11.49 -11.87
CA ILE A 313 0.84 11.66 -13.18
C ILE A 313 0.60 13.14 -13.48
N LYS A 314 1.20 13.63 -14.55
CA LYS A 314 0.83 14.89 -15.19
C LYS A 314 -0.28 14.59 -16.21
N ASN A 315 -1.53 14.97 -15.87
CA ASN A 315 -2.73 14.64 -16.64
C ASN A 315 -2.60 15.07 -18.12
N GLY A 316 -2.80 14.13 -19.03
CA GLY A 316 -2.65 14.34 -20.47
C GLY A 316 -1.21 14.38 -20.99
N VAL A 317 -0.22 14.03 -20.16
CA VAL A 317 1.20 13.95 -20.53
C VAL A 317 1.72 12.53 -20.41
N ASN A 318 1.74 12.00 -19.20
CA ASN A 318 2.25 10.65 -18.91
C ASN A 318 1.17 9.69 -18.36
N GLY A 319 -0.09 10.13 -18.37
CA GLY A 319 -1.26 9.36 -17.94
C GLY A 319 -2.51 10.24 -17.95
N LEU A 320 -3.64 9.67 -17.54
CA LEU A 320 -4.89 10.40 -17.35
C LEU A 320 -5.43 10.19 -15.92
N LEU A 321 -6.07 11.23 -15.39
CA LEU A 321 -6.67 11.22 -14.05
C LEU A 321 -8.18 11.03 -14.13
N ILE A 322 -8.71 10.14 -13.27
CA ILE A 322 -10.13 9.99 -13.04
C ILE A 322 -10.50 10.89 -11.86
N ASP A 323 -11.08 12.06 -12.13
CA ASP A 323 -11.49 13.00 -11.09
C ASP A 323 -12.81 12.62 -10.43
N SER A 324 -13.62 11.84 -11.14
CA SER A 324 -14.94 11.37 -10.68
C SER A 324 -15.00 9.84 -10.68
N PRO A 325 -14.52 9.16 -9.62
CA PRO A 325 -14.45 7.69 -9.54
C PRO A 325 -15.80 6.98 -9.72
N GLU A 326 -16.91 7.67 -9.41
CA GLU A 326 -18.26 7.13 -9.53
C GLU A 326 -18.88 7.38 -10.92
N SER A 327 -18.28 8.22 -11.77
CA SER A 327 -18.83 8.58 -13.07
C SER A 327 -18.38 7.63 -14.18
N ILE A 328 -19.22 6.68 -14.53
CA ILE A 328 -18.99 5.75 -15.65
C ILE A 328 -18.69 6.50 -16.94
N LEU A 329 -19.46 7.57 -17.25
CA LEU A 329 -19.28 8.37 -18.46
C LEU A 329 -17.90 9.07 -18.50
N SER A 330 -17.44 9.59 -17.37
CA SER A 330 -16.10 10.19 -17.28
C SER A 330 -15.01 9.16 -17.60
N ILE A 331 -15.11 7.96 -17.01
CA ILE A 331 -14.17 6.86 -17.25
C ILE A 331 -14.19 6.43 -18.71
N GLN A 332 -15.38 6.29 -19.34
CA GLN A 332 -15.52 5.99 -20.76
C GLN A 332 -14.76 6.99 -21.65
N ASN A 333 -14.96 8.28 -21.38
CA ASN A 333 -14.33 9.35 -22.17
C ASN A 333 -12.80 9.32 -22.07
N LEU A 334 -12.26 9.01 -20.88
CA LEU A 334 -10.81 8.87 -20.68
C LEU A 334 -10.24 7.66 -21.44
N ILE A 335 -10.95 6.51 -21.43
CA ILE A 335 -10.55 5.33 -22.18
C ILE A 335 -10.57 5.63 -23.68
N LEU A 336 -11.66 6.20 -24.20
CA LEU A 336 -11.78 6.58 -25.63
C LEU A 336 -10.70 7.57 -26.05
N LYS A 337 -10.43 8.59 -25.23
CA LYS A 337 -9.36 9.55 -25.46
C LYS A 337 -8.00 8.87 -25.57
N SER A 338 -7.73 7.86 -24.76
CA SER A 338 -6.46 7.12 -24.77
C SER A 338 -6.32 6.30 -26.06
N ILE A 339 -7.30 5.43 -26.38
CA ILE A 339 -7.20 4.53 -27.52
C ILE A 339 -7.23 5.26 -28.87
N SER A 340 -7.78 6.46 -28.94
CA SER A 340 -7.81 7.30 -30.16
C SER A 340 -6.56 8.15 -30.36
N ASN A 341 -5.64 8.21 -29.40
CA ASN A 341 -4.49 9.10 -29.43
C ASN A 341 -3.18 8.35 -29.24
N HIS A 342 -2.70 7.68 -30.27
CA HIS A 342 -1.44 6.93 -30.24
C HIS A 342 -0.23 7.80 -29.88
N TYR A 343 -0.19 9.07 -30.33
CA TYR A 343 0.88 9.99 -29.97
C TYR A 343 0.96 10.23 -28.47
N LEU A 344 -0.20 10.37 -27.79
CA LEU A 344 -0.24 10.51 -26.34
C LEU A 344 0.36 9.27 -25.65
N LEU A 345 0.01 8.08 -26.13
CA LEU A 345 0.47 6.82 -25.53
C LEU A 345 1.97 6.63 -25.69
N GLU A 346 2.52 6.90 -26.90
CA GLU A 346 3.97 6.81 -27.16
C GLU A 346 4.77 7.82 -26.34
N ARG A 347 4.32 9.08 -26.33
CA ARG A 347 4.93 10.13 -25.51
C ARG A 347 4.93 9.75 -24.03
N ALA A 348 3.78 9.26 -23.53
CA ALA A 348 3.67 8.85 -22.14
C ALA A 348 4.59 7.68 -21.80
N ALA A 349 4.79 6.72 -22.69
CA ALA A 349 5.74 5.62 -22.49
C ALA A 349 7.18 6.15 -22.29
N HIS A 350 7.59 7.15 -23.06
CA HIS A 350 8.91 7.80 -22.90
C HIS A 350 9.02 8.57 -21.59
N GLU A 351 8.05 9.41 -21.26
CA GLU A 351 8.02 10.19 -20.01
C GLU A 351 7.99 9.28 -18.78
N ASN A 352 7.23 8.19 -18.85
CA ASN A 352 7.15 7.21 -17.77
C ASN A 352 8.44 6.40 -17.59
N ALA A 353 9.18 6.12 -18.66
CA ALA A 353 10.48 5.47 -18.57
C ALA A 353 11.51 6.37 -17.84
N ILE A 354 11.51 7.67 -18.14
CA ILE A 354 12.35 8.64 -17.42
C ILE A 354 11.95 8.71 -15.95
N LEU A 355 10.64 8.88 -15.67
CA LEU A 355 10.13 8.95 -14.32
C LEU A 355 10.45 7.69 -13.50
N ALA A 356 10.33 6.50 -14.12
CA ALA A 356 10.67 5.23 -13.47
C ALA A 356 12.14 5.20 -13.05
N LYS A 357 13.04 5.60 -13.94
CA LYS A 357 14.48 5.67 -13.65
C LYS A 357 14.80 6.69 -12.56
N ASP A 358 14.19 7.87 -12.60
CA ASP A 358 14.53 8.96 -11.68
C ASP A 358 13.93 8.80 -10.28
N LYS A 359 12.74 8.19 -10.18
CA LYS A 359 12.00 8.13 -8.90
C LYS A 359 11.73 6.74 -8.37
N LEU A 360 11.65 5.73 -9.26
CA LEU A 360 11.18 4.39 -8.91
C LEU A 360 12.27 3.32 -9.03
N ASP A 361 13.50 3.70 -9.34
CA ASP A 361 14.64 2.79 -9.37
C ASP A 361 14.99 2.28 -7.96
N TYR A 362 15.22 0.95 -7.85
CA TYR A 362 15.50 0.28 -6.58
C TYR A 362 16.79 0.79 -5.93
N ASP A 363 17.88 0.87 -6.69
CA ASP A 363 19.19 1.19 -6.12
C ASP A 363 19.21 2.61 -5.53
N GLN A 364 18.60 3.57 -6.24
CA GLN A 364 18.46 4.93 -5.75
C GLN A 364 17.58 5.02 -4.49
N ASN A 365 16.46 4.29 -4.46
CA ASN A 365 15.55 4.31 -3.31
C ASN A 365 16.12 3.52 -2.13
N SER A 366 16.85 2.44 -2.35
CA SER A 366 17.55 1.69 -1.31
C SER A 366 18.54 2.59 -0.54
N ILE A 367 19.32 3.42 -1.25
CA ILE A 367 20.23 4.40 -0.62
C ILE A 367 19.42 5.39 0.25
N LYS A 368 18.27 5.86 -0.22
CA LYS A 368 17.39 6.77 0.56
C LYS A 368 16.86 6.07 1.81
N VAL A 369 16.37 4.82 1.70
CA VAL A 369 15.90 4.04 2.84
C VAL A 369 16.98 3.87 3.90
N ILE A 370 18.19 3.45 3.50
CA ILE A 370 19.33 3.29 4.42
C ILE A 370 19.68 4.64 5.08
N SER A 371 19.69 5.73 4.31
CA SER A 371 20.03 7.07 4.81
C SER A 371 19.05 7.59 5.88
N ILE A 372 17.79 7.16 5.86
CA ILE A 372 16.80 7.50 6.89
C ILE A 372 17.30 7.07 8.27
N TYR A 373 17.75 5.82 8.41
CA TYR A 373 18.19 5.30 9.70
C TYR A 373 19.49 5.94 10.17
N VAL A 374 20.40 6.23 9.23
CA VAL A 374 21.63 6.97 9.54
C VAL A 374 21.31 8.39 10.02
N ALA A 375 20.34 9.06 9.40
CA ALA A 375 19.91 10.41 9.79
C ALA A 375 19.20 10.43 11.15
N ILE A 376 18.41 9.40 11.48
CA ILE A 376 17.74 9.27 12.77
C ILE A 376 18.77 9.12 13.90
N LEU A 377 19.86 8.38 13.69
CA LEU A 377 20.91 8.22 14.70
C LEU A 377 21.64 9.52 15.00
N LYS A 378 21.82 10.39 14.01
CA LYS A 378 22.53 11.67 14.15
C LYS A 378 21.66 12.77 14.78
N CYS A 379 20.38 12.53 14.99
CA CYS A 379 19.50 13.45 15.68
C CYS A 379 19.56 13.15 17.20
N GLU A 380 20.61 13.66 17.84
CA GLU A 380 20.72 13.75 19.30
C GLU A 380 19.97 14.99 19.83
#